data_2ef8f42da6d73eb385479e59099b562c
#
_entry.id   2ef8f42da6d73eb385479e59099b562c
#
_cell.length_a   1.000
_cell.length_b   1.000
_cell.length_c   1.000
_cell.angle_alpha   90.00
_cell.angle_beta   90.00
_cell.angle_gamma   90.00
#
_symmetry.space_group_name_H-M   'P 1'
#
loop_
_entity.id
_entity.type
_entity.pdbx_description
1 polymer ?
#
loop_
_entity_poly.entity_id
_entity_poly.type
_entity_poly.pdbx_seq_one_letter_code
_entity_poly.pdbx_strand_id
1 'polypeptide(L)'
;MSSALVRLAYQAAHAIRHRWRRWRKAPLVGVTMIARDRDERLLMVRLNYAETGWSFPGGGPRRGEDLANAALRELQEETGCEGVRPKLVGCLEETLSGSPHTAHIYTCLTDDLPQPDGREVGDARFFPPHSLPHPMTERAAARLQVWREAQRSVTTG
;
A
#
# COMPACT_ATOMS: atom_id res chain seq x y z
N MET A 1 20.40 5.93 17.14
CA MET A 1 20.82 5.64 15.75
C MET A 1 20.28 6.72 14.83
N SER A 2 21.11 7.23 13.94
CA SER A 2 20.65 8.28 13.02
C SER A 2 19.62 7.74 12.03
N SER A 3 18.66 8.56 11.66
CA SER A 3 17.63 8.21 10.67
C SER A 3 18.23 7.75 9.32
N ALA A 4 19.44 8.19 9.01
CA ALA A 4 20.17 7.80 7.81
C ALA A 4 20.61 6.33 7.82
N LEU A 5 21.06 5.80 8.96
CA LEU A 5 21.44 4.40 9.12
C LEU A 5 20.23 3.47 9.00
N VAL A 6 19.10 3.87 9.57
CA VAL A 6 17.85 3.11 9.46
C VAL A 6 17.37 3.08 8.00
N ARG A 7 17.43 4.20 7.29
CA ARG A 7 17.12 4.27 5.85
C ARG A 7 18.01 3.36 5.04
N LEU A 8 19.32 3.38 5.30
CA LEU A 8 20.29 2.55 4.58
C LEU A 8 20.03 1.05 4.82
N ALA A 9 19.73 0.68 6.07
CA ALA A 9 19.40 -0.70 6.41
C ALA A 9 18.10 -1.17 5.72
N TYR A 10 17.09 -0.30 5.64
CA TYR A 10 15.85 -0.59 4.92
C TYR A 10 16.06 -0.71 3.41
N GLN A 11 16.85 0.17 2.81
CA GLN A 11 17.22 0.09 1.40
C GLN A 11 17.96 -1.20 1.08
N ALA A 12 18.91 -1.60 1.93
CA ALA A 12 19.65 -2.85 1.78
C ALA A 12 18.73 -4.07 1.92
N ALA A 13 17.86 -4.09 2.92
CA ALA A 13 16.90 -5.18 3.12
C ALA A 13 15.89 -5.28 1.97
N HIS A 14 15.45 -4.15 1.44
CA HIS A 14 14.56 -4.11 0.28
C HIS A 14 15.28 -4.62 -0.99
N ALA A 15 16.51 -4.20 -1.22
CA ALA A 15 17.32 -4.64 -2.35
C ALA A 15 17.61 -6.14 -2.29
N ILE A 16 17.91 -6.69 -1.11
CA ILE A 16 18.15 -8.13 -0.89
C ILE A 16 16.85 -8.92 -1.17
N ARG A 17 15.71 -8.49 -0.65
CA ARG A 17 14.42 -9.12 -0.92
C ARG A 17 14.07 -9.08 -2.40
N HIS A 18 14.35 -7.99 -3.07
CA HIS A 18 14.12 -7.79 -4.51
C HIS A 18 14.97 -8.74 -5.36
N ARG A 19 16.26 -8.90 -5.02
CA ARG A 19 17.18 -9.83 -5.68
C ARG A 19 16.76 -11.27 -5.50
N TRP A 20 16.39 -11.64 -4.29
CA TRP A 20 15.97 -13.00 -3.94
C TRP A 20 14.66 -13.39 -4.66
N ARG A 21 13.71 -12.48 -4.80
CA ARG A 21 12.47 -12.66 -5.56
C ARG A 21 12.73 -12.87 -7.05
N ARG A 22 13.62 -12.10 -7.65
CA ARG A 22 14.05 -12.28 -9.05
C ARG A 22 14.70 -13.64 -9.29
N TRP A 23 15.49 -14.10 -8.35
CA TRP A 23 16.20 -15.37 -8.47
C TRP A 23 15.25 -16.56 -8.43
N ARG A 24 14.18 -16.51 -7.66
CA ARG A 24 13.20 -17.59 -7.54
C ARG A 24 12.22 -17.70 -8.69
N LYS A 25 12.05 -16.71 -9.53
CA LYS A 25 11.07 -16.63 -10.63
C LYS A 25 9.65 -17.04 -10.21
N ALA A 26 9.31 -16.93 -8.94
CA ALA A 26 8.00 -17.29 -8.42
C ALA A 26 7.01 -16.13 -8.63
N PRO A 27 5.72 -16.39 -8.88
CA PRO A 27 4.70 -15.34 -8.85
C PRO A 27 4.70 -14.65 -7.49
N LEU A 28 4.73 -13.32 -7.50
CA LEU A 28 4.70 -12.52 -6.29
C LEU A 28 3.28 -12.08 -6.04
N VAL A 29 2.88 -12.12 -4.78
CA VAL A 29 1.58 -11.63 -4.32
C VAL A 29 1.81 -10.42 -3.44
N GLY A 30 1.06 -9.35 -3.69
CA GLY A 30 1.06 -8.14 -2.87
C GLY A 30 -0.34 -7.79 -2.44
N VAL A 31 -0.43 -7.01 -1.37
CA VAL A 31 -1.67 -6.43 -0.87
C VAL A 31 -1.53 -4.92 -0.77
N THR A 32 -2.61 -4.22 -1.06
CA THR A 32 -2.70 -2.76 -0.92
C THR A 32 -3.98 -2.44 -0.17
N MET A 33 -3.91 -1.52 0.78
CA MET A 33 -5.08 -1.04 1.52
C MET A 33 -5.40 0.41 1.14
N ILE A 34 -6.59 0.64 0.62
CA ILE A 34 -7.16 1.97 0.42
C ILE A 34 -8.13 2.24 1.58
N ALA A 35 -7.59 2.77 2.67
CA ALA A 35 -8.36 3.09 3.87
C ALA A 35 -9.08 4.42 3.71
N ARG A 36 -10.32 4.48 4.18
CA ARG A 36 -11.15 5.69 4.19
C ARG A 36 -11.50 6.10 5.60
N ASP A 37 -11.56 7.39 5.84
CA ASP A 37 -12.12 7.94 7.06
C ASP A 37 -13.63 8.22 6.93
N ARG A 38 -14.23 8.84 7.96
CA ARG A 38 -15.67 9.17 7.99
C ARG A 38 -16.06 10.22 6.96
N ASP A 39 -15.11 11.04 6.50
CA ASP A 39 -15.33 12.05 5.47
C ASP A 39 -15.00 11.52 4.06
N GLU A 40 -14.86 10.19 3.91
CA GLU A 40 -14.53 9.53 2.64
C GLU A 40 -13.16 9.92 2.07
N ARG A 41 -12.26 10.48 2.90
CA ARG A 41 -10.90 10.80 2.48
C ARG A 41 -10.05 9.54 2.48
N LEU A 42 -9.12 9.46 1.53
CA LEU A 42 -8.23 8.32 1.34
C LEU A 42 -6.91 8.53 2.08
N LEU A 43 -6.45 7.50 2.79
CA LEU A 43 -5.15 7.51 3.45
C LEU A 43 -4.05 7.16 2.46
N MET A 44 -3.12 8.06 2.30
CA MET A 44 -1.93 7.85 1.47
C MET A 44 -0.65 8.04 2.27
N VAL A 45 0.40 7.38 1.83
CA VAL A 45 1.72 7.39 2.46
C VAL A 45 2.79 7.82 1.47
N ARG A 46 3.87 8.39 2.00
CA ARG A 46 5.08 8.69 1.24
C ARG A 46 6.25 7.96 1.87
N LEU A 47 6.87 7.09 1.08
CA LEU A 47 7.96 6.25 1.55
C LEU A 47 9.28 7.03 1.62
N ASN A 48 10.11 6.69 2.61
CA ASN A 48 11.40 7.34 2.82
C ASN A 48 12.50 6.91 1.86
N TYR A 49 12.33 5.73 1.24
CA TYR A 49 13.41 5.08 0.48
C TYR A 49 13.05 4.75 -0.95
N ALA A 50 11.78 4.84 -1.31
CA ALA A 50 11.30 4.51 -2.65
C ALA A 50 11.22 5.75 -3.53
N GLU A 51 10.82 5.51 -4.77
CA GLU A 51 10.54 6.55 -5.74
C GLU A 51 9.72 7.70 -5.15
N THR A 52 10.02 8.89 -5.60
CA THR A 52 9.33 10.10 -5.18
C THR A 52 7.86 10.03 -5.53
N GLY A 53 7.00 10.01 -4.54
CA GLY A 53 5.57 10.07 -4.76
C GLY A 53 4.76 9.47 -3.63
N TRP A 54 3.50 9.82 -3.63
CA TRP A 54 2.51 9.29 -2.71
C TRP A 54 2.01 7.94 -3.19
N SER A 55 1.75 7.06 -2.25
CA SER A 55 1.30 5.70 -2.49
C SER A 55 0.23 5.30 -1.47
N PHE A 56 -0.32 4.11 -1.62
CA PHE A 56 -1.19 3.50 -0.61
C PHE A 56 -0.39 2.53 0.26
N PRO A 57 -0.78 2.35 1.54
CA PRO A 57 -0.16 1.33 2.39
C PRO A 57 -0.28 -0.05 1.77
N GLY A 58 0.77 -0.85 1.88
CA GLY A 58 0.78 -2.19 1.35
C GLY A 58 2.12 -2.88 1.45
N GLY A 59 2.14 -4.14 1.09
CA GLY A 59 3.33 -4.98 1.10
C GLY A 59 3.01 -6.41 0.71
N GLY A 60 3.83 -7.35 1.15
CA GLY A 60 3.64 -8.77 0.90
C GLY A 60 2.98 -9.48 2.09
N PRO A 61 2.15 -10.50 1.82
CA PRO A 61 1.64 -11.36 2.88
C PRO A 61 2.76 -12.20 3.48
N ARG A 62 2.62 -12.56 4.74
CA ARG A 62 3.45 -13.58 5.38
C ARG A 62 2.99 -14.97 4.92
N ARG A 63 3.84 -15.96 5.10
CA ARG A 63 3.50 -17.34 4.75
C ARG A 63 2.24 -17.79 5.48
N GLY A 64 1.21 -18.21 4.71
CA GLY A 64 -0.06 -18.67 5.26
C GLY A 64 -0.98 -17.57 5.80
N GLU A 65 -0.61 -16.30 5.66
CA GLU A 65 -1.43 -15.18 6.11
C GLU A 65 -2.59 -14.94 5.15
N ASP A 66 -3.78 -14.72 5.71
CA ASP A 66 -4.94 -14.26 4.94
C ASP A 66 -4.66 -12.88 4.34
N LEU A 67 -5.01 -12.68 3.07
CA LEU A 67 -4.66 -11.46 2.34
C LEU A 67 -5.33 -10.20 2.91
N ALA A 68 -6.59 -10.30 3.36
CA ALA A 68 -7.27 -9.18 4.02
C ALA A 68 -6.55 -8.80 5.32
N ASN A 69 -6.14 -9.78 6.11
CA ASN A 69 -5.38 -9.56 7.33
C ASN A 69 -3.99 -8.99 7.03
N ALA A 70 -3.34 -9.43 5.96
CA ALA A 70 -2.07 -8.85 5.50
C ALA A 70 -2.22 -7.37 5.17
N ALA A 71 -3.27 -6.99 4.46
CA ALA A 71 -3.55 -5.61 4.11
C ALA A 71 -3.84 -4.74 5.35
N LEU A 72 -4.59 -5.25 6.32
CA LEU A 72 -4.84 -4.59 7.60
C LEU A 72 -3.54 -4.43 8.42
N ARG A 73 -2.71 -5.46 8.45
CA ARG A 73 -1.42 -5.43 9.13
C ARG A 73 -0.48 -4.38 8.53
N GLU A 74 -0.36 -4.34 7.20
CA GLU A 74 0.47 -3.34 6.52
C GLU A 74 -0.01 -1.91 6.81
N LEU A 75 -1.33 -1.69 6.80
CA LEU A 75 -1.92 -0.41 7.20
C LEU A 75 -1.49 -0.01 8.60
N GLN A 76 -1.61 -0.91 9.56
CA GLN A 76 -1.27 -0.65 10.95
C GLN A 76 0.24 -0.45 11.14
N GLU A 77 1.09 -1.26 10.51
CA GLU A 77 2.55 -1.13 10.61
C GLU A 77 3.06 0.18 10.01
N GLU A 78 2.50 0.62 8.89
CA GLU A 78 2.96 1.82 8.17
C GLU A 78 2.36 3.12 8.72
N THR A 79 1.14 3.10 9.23
CA THR A 79 0.40 4.32 9.60
C THR A 79 -0.10 4.36 11.04
N GLY A 80 -0.05 3.24 11.76
CA GLY A 80 -0.64 3.12 13.09
C GLY A 80 -2.17 3.02 13.09
N CYS A 81 -2.81 3.09 11.93
CA CYS A 81 -4.27 3.03 11.84
C CYS A 81 -4.79 1.59 11.89
N GLU A 82 -5.82 1.37 12.69
CA GLU A 82 -6.59 0.13 12.68
C GLU A 82 -7.75 0.24 11.70
N GLY A 83 -7.75 -0.63 10.70
CA GLY A 83 -8.83 -0.71 9.72
C GLY A 83 -9.90 -1.71 10.16
N VAL A 84 -11.14 -1.41 9.80
CA VAL A 84 -12.29 -2.31 10.03
C VAL A 84 -13.02 -2.54 8.71
N ARG A 85 -13.72 -3.67 8.63
CA ARG A 85 -14.52 -4.05 7.46
C ARG A 85 -13.69 -4.10 6.16
N PRO A 86 -12.59 -4.86 6.12
CA PRO A 86 -11.82 -4.99 4.90
C PRO A 86 -12.64 -5.67 3.81
N LYS A 87 -12.57 -5.11 2.60
CA LYS A 87 -13.27 -5.64 1.43
C LYS A 87 -12.32 -5.65 0.24
N LEU A 88 -12.23 -6.79 -0.46
CA LEU A 88 -11.51 -6.86 -1.71
C LEU A 88 -12.27 -6.06 -2.79
N VAL A 89 -11.59 -5.13 -3.44
CA VAL A 89 -12.17 -4.32 -4.52
C VAL A 89 -11.69 -4.76 -5.90
N GLY A 90 -10.56 -5.44 -5.99
CA GLY A 90 -10.06 -5.99 -7.23
C GLY A 90 -8.64 -6.50 -7.14
N CYS A 91 -8.20 -7.10 -8.24
CA CYS A 91 -6.84 -7.59 -8.41
C CYS A 91 -6.23 -6.95 -9.65
N LEU A 92 -4.93 -6.77 -9.62
CA LEU A 92 -4.17 -6.22 -10.73
C LEU A 92 -2.95 -7.11 -10.98
N GLU A 93 -2.83 -7.62 -12.21
CA GLU A 93 -1.64 -8.33 -12.63
C GLU A 93 -0.64 -7.36 -13.25
N GLU A 94 0.58 -7.41 -12.77
CA GLU A 94 1.66 -6.51 -13.19
C GLU A 94 3.00 -7.24 -13.21
N THR A 95 4.01 -6.60 -13.77
CA THR A 95 5.38 -7.07 -13.67
C THR A 95 6.13 -6.20 -12.67
N LEU A 96 6.69 -6.83 -11.66
CA LEU A 96 7.46 -6.16 -10.63
C LEU A 96 8.88 -6.70 -10.67
N SER A 97 9.83 -5.83 -11.02
CA SER A 97 11.26 -6.20 -11.12
C SER A 97 11.52 -7.40 -12.02
N GLY A 98 10.81 -7.48 -13.14
CA GLY A 98 10.93 -8.54 -14.11
C GLY A 98 10.23 -9.85 -13.73
N SER A 99 9.47 -9.87 -12.63
CA SER A 99 8.72 -11.04 -12.17
C SER A 99 7.21 -10.78 -12.20
N PRO A 100 6.39 -11.80 -12.52
CA PRO A 100 4.94 -11.67 -12.40
C PRO A 100 4.52 -11.33 -10.98
N HIS A 101 3.56 -10.42 -10.84
CA HIS A 101 3.07 -9.96 -9.56
C HIS A 101 1.55 -9.78 -9.63
N THR A 102 0.85 -10.27 -8.63
CA THR A 102 -0.59 -10.04 -8.47
C THR A 102 -0.82 -9.16 -7.25
N ALA A 103 -1.33 -7.96 -7.49
CA ALA A 103 -1.71 -7.03 -6.43
C ALA A 103 -3.20 -7.23 -6.08
N HIS A 104 -3.48 -7.49 -4.81
CA HIS A 104 -4.83 -7.56 -4.28
C HIS A 104 -5.14 -6.23 -3.57
N ILE A 105 -6.18 -5.56 -4.04
CA ILE A 105 -6.52 -4.21 -3.58
C ILE A 105 -7.74 -4.31 -2.68
N TYR A 106 -7.55 -3.90 -1.42
CA TYR A 106 -8.59 -3.87 -0.38
C TYR A 106 -8.97 -2.44 -0.06
N THR A 107 -10.18 -2.26 0.43
CA THR A 107 -10.62 -1.02 1.08
C THR A 107 -11.10 -1.34 2.50
N CYS A 108 -10.97 -0.39 3.40
CA CYS A 108 -11.48 -0.50 4.76
C CYS A 108 -11.87 0.88 5.29
N LEU A 109 -12.46 0.90 6.48
CA LEU A 109 -12.76 2.11 7.22
C LEU A 109 -11.80 2.24 8.40
N THR A 110 -11.43 3.46 8.75
CA THR A 110 -10.64 3.75 9.95
C THR A 110 -11.07 5.07 10.57
N ASP A 111 -11.07 5.12 11.90
CA ASP A 111 -11.33 6.34 12.68
C ASP A 111 -10.03 6.91 13.28
N ASP A 112 -8.89 6.27 13.00
CA ASP A 112 -7.63 6.66 13.59
C ASP A 112 -6.96 7.79 12.82
N LEU A 113 -6.16 8.59 13.53
CA LEU A 113 -5.25 9.55 12.93
C LEU A 113 -3.94 8.85 12.56
N PRO A 114 -3.42 9.06 11.34
CA PRO A 114 -2.20 8.39 10.94
C PRO A 114 -0.99 8.89 11.71
N GLN A 115 -0.15 7.94 12.08
CA GLN A 115 1.17 8.18 12.69
C GLN A 115 2.19 7.37 11.89
N PRO A 116 2.91 8.00 10.94
CA PRO A 116 3.93 7.30 10.18
C PRO A 116 5.00 6.72 11.11
N ASP A 117 5.50 5.52 10.78
CA ASP A 117 6.49 4.83 11.60
C ASP A 117 7.86 5.53 11.65
N GLY A 118 8.10 6.48 10.74
CA GLY A 118 9.35 7.22 10.61
C GLY A 118 10.52 6.40 10.06
N ARG A 119 10.31 5.12 9.82
CA ARG A 119 11.30 4.18 9.28
C ARG A 119 11.09 4.01 7.78
N GLU A 120 10.06 3.29 7.40
CA GLU A 120 9.66 3.04 6.03
C GLU A 120 8.81 4.19 5.48
N VAL A 121 7.86 4.64 6.27
CA VAL A 121 6.93 5.72 5.92
C VAL A 121 7.36 7.03 6.62
N GLY A 122 7.64 8.04 5.81
CA GLY A 122 8.02 9.37 6.29
C GLY A 122 6.84 10.32 6.48
N ASP A 123 5.75 10.10 5.77
CA ASP A 123 4.54 10.92 5.85
C ASP A 123 3.30 10.06 5.59
N ALA A 124 2.21 10.36 6.26
CA ALA A 124 0.92 9.68 6.09
C ALA A 124 -0.21 10.68 6.33
N ARG A 125 -1.09 10.84 5.36
CA ARG A 125 -2.18 11.82 5.42
C ARG A 125 -3.43 11.34 4.70
N PHE A 126 -4.57 11.87 5.12
CA PHE A 126 -5.83 11.73 4.42
C PHE A 126 -6.01 12.81 3.36
N PHE A 127 -6.49 12.42 2.19
CA PHE A 127 -6.78 13.34 1.08
C PHE A 127 -8.18 13.09 0.51
N PRO A 128 -8.94 14.14 0.17
CA PRO A 128 -10.19 13.96 -0.54
C PRO A 128 -9.96 13.23 -1.89
N PRO A 129 -10.85 12.32 -2.31
CA PRO A 129 -10.66 11.57 -3.56
C PRO A 129 -10.57 12.42 -4.83
N HIS A 130 -11.13 13.64 -4.77
CA HIS A 130 -11.08 14.61 -5.88
C HIS A 130 -9.89 15.58 -5.79
N SER A 131 -9.07 15.48 -4.74
CA SER A 131 -7.91 16.35 -4.51
C SER A 131 -6.76 15.56 -3.92
N LEU A 132 -6.28 14.57 -4.68
CA LEU A 132 -5.18 13.71 -4.26
C LEU A 132 -3.82 14.41 -4.45
N PRO A 133 -2.81 14.01 -3.68
CA PRO A 133 -1.51 14.67 -3.74
C PRO A 133 -0.73 14.31 -5.01
N HIS A 134 0.20 15.17 -5.37
CA HIS A 134 1.14 14.95 -6.46
C HIS A 134 2.59 15.14 -5.98
N PRO A 135 3.54 14.41 -6.57
CA PRO A 135 3.35 13.30 -7.50
C PRO A 135 2.81 12.06 -6.79
N MET A 136 2.13 11.22 -7.54
CA MET A 136 1.67 9.91 -7.12
C MET A 136 2.48 8.86 -7.88
N THR A 137 2.82 7.75 -7.23
CA THR A 137 3.52 6.66 -7.92
C THR A 137 2.61 6.04 -8.99
N GLU A 138 3.20 5.52 -10.07
CA GLU A 138 2.44 4.82 -11.12
C GLU A 138 1.64 3.65 -10.55
N ARG A 139 2.22 2.93 -9.60
CA ARG A 139 1.55 1.81 -8.93
C ARG A 139 0.33 2.28 -8.13
N ALA A 140 0.43 3.39 -7.42
CA ALA A 140 -0.71 3.96 -6.70
C ALA A 140 -1.81 4.41 -7.66
N ALA A 141 -1.46 5.04 -8.77
CA ALA A 141 -2.42 5.45 -9.80
C ALA A 141 -3.19 4.26 -10.38
N ALA A 142 -2.51 3.15 -10.66
CA ALA A 142 -3.13 1.93 -11.16
C ALA A 142 -4.12 1.32 -10.14
N ARG A 143 -3.76 1.30 -8.85
CA ARG A 143 -4.62 0.79 -7.77
C ARG A 143 -5.83 1.70 -7.53
N LEU A 144 -5.62 2.99 -7.60
CA LEU A 144 -6.70 3.97 -7.50
C LEU A 144 -7.74 3.78 -8.62
N GLN A 145 -7.28 3.47 -9.83
CA GLN A 145 -8.16 3.20 -10.96
C GLN A 145 -9.07 2.00 -10.68
N VAL A 146 -8.51 0.90 -10.17
CA VAL A 146 -9.29 -0.30 -9.78
C VAL A 146 -10.33 0.06 -8.72
N TRP A 147 -9.94 0.83 -7.71
CA TRP A 147 -10.84 1.26 -6.65
C TRP A 147 -11.97 2.14 -7.20
N ARG A 148 -11.67 3.10 -8.07
CA ARG A 148 -12.67 3.98 -8.70
C ARG A 148 -13.68 3.20 -9.56
N GLU A 149 -13.23 2.21 -10.30
CA GLU A 149 -14.09 1.34 -11.10
C GLU A 149 -15.05 0.55 -10.21
N ALA A 150 -14.55 0.00 -9.11
CA ALA A 150 -15.37 -0.70 -8.13
C ALA A 150 -16.45 0.20 -7.50
N GLN A 151 -16.12 1.45 -7.19
CA GLN A 151 -17.08 2.42 -6.65
C GLN A 151 -18.22 2.74 -7.66
N ARG A 152 -17.88 2.90 -8.92
CA ARG A 152 -18.88 3.14 -10.00
C ARG A 152 -19.84 1.98 -10.16
N SER A 153 -19.37 0.76 -10.08
CA SER A 153 -20.19 -0.44 -10.21
C SER A 153 -21.22 -0.58 -9.07
N VAL A 154 -20.90 -0.09 -7.89
CA VAL A 154 -21.83 -0.09 -6.74
C VAL A 154 -22.92 0.96 -6.89
N THR A 155 -22.64 2.09 -7.54
CA THR A 155 -23.60 3.21 -7.69
C THR A 155 -24.62 2.96 -8.80
N THR A 156 -24.34 2.02 -9.72
CA THR A 156 -25.19 1.74 -10.89
C THR A 156 -26.14 0.55 -10.66
N GLY A 157 -26.06 -0.12 -9.55
CA GLY A 157 -26.96 -1.22 -9.13
C GLY A 157 -27.92 -0.74 -8.05
#